data_6f1787885061eec2f06b37b919767ca8
#
_entry.id   6f1787885061eec2f06b37b919767ca8
#
_cell.length_a   1.000
_cell.length_b   1.000
_cell.length_c   1.000
_cell.angle_alpha   90.00
_cell.angle_beta   90.00
_cell.angle_gamma   90.00
#
_symmetry.space_group_name_H-M   'P 1'
#
loop_
_entity.id
_entity.type
_entity.pdbx_description
1 polymer ?
#
loop_
_entity_poly.entity_id
_entity_poly.type
_entity_poly.pdbx_seq_one_letter_code
_entity_poly.pdbx_strand_id
1 'polypeptide(L)'
;MSYDYSYDNNGNITEIKQNGKLTNKYVYDSLNELKEEYDYVNKFYINYSYDGAENLQNKYEQVLDPNYGYPTGTQNGNTYEYTDTSWKDKLTKVNGSNISYDANGNPLSYRDGMSFEWENRRILKNITTSDKSVQMSYDSNGKRMQKSVDGVKTNYYYDSNKNLIALVKGNDTLLF
;
A
#
# COMPACT_ATOMS: atom_id res chain seq x y z
N MET A 1 19.05 -22.21 -4.12
CA MET A 1 17.66 -21.73 -4.13
C MET A 1 17.36 -21.32 -5.56
N SER A 2 16.34 -21.91 -6.24
CA SER A 2 15.94 -21.58 -7.60
C SER A 2 14.53 -21.01 -7.62
N TYR A 3 14.28 -20.09 -8.56
CA TYR A 3 12.96 -19.57 -8.88
C TYR A 3 12.69 -19.80 -10.36
N ASP A 4 11.50 -20.34 -10.66
CA ASP A 4 11.02 -20.53 -12.02
C ASP A 4 9.74 -19.70 -12.19
N TYR A 5 9.62 -19.00 -13.32
CA TYR A 5 8.51 -18.11 -13.64
C TYR A 5 7.80 -18.60 -14.91
N SER A 6 6.48 -18.65 -14.88
CA SER A 6 5.66 -18.86 -16.07
C SER A 6 4.99 -17.53 -16.45
N TYR A 7 4.77 -17.35 -17.74
CA TYR A 7 4.20 -16.10 -18.29
C TYR A 7 3.05 -16.43 -19.24
N ASP A 8 2.14 -15.49 -19.39
CA ASP A 8 1.15 -15.50 -20.47
C ASP A 8 1.75 -14.91 -21.78
N ASN A 9 0.92 -14.86 -22.82
CA ASN A 9 1.35 -14.32 -24.13
C ASN A 9 1.63 -12.80 -24.11
N ASN A 10 1.17 -12.08 -23.08
CA ASN A 10 1.38 -10.65 -22.91
C ASN A 10 2.61 -10.32 -22.04
N GLY A 11 3.26 -11.38 -21.49
CA GLY A 11 4.43 -11.25 -20.63
C GLY A 11 4.08 -11.07 -19.14
N ASN A 12 2.84 -11.25 -18.74
CA ASN A 12 2.45 -11.20 -17.32
C ASN A 12 2.88 -12.49 -16.62
N ILE A 13 3.41 -12.40 -15.40
CA ILE A 13 3.77 -13.55 -14.59
C ILE A 13 2.49 -14.28 -14.16
N THR A 14 2.31 -15.54 -14.55
CA THR A 14 1.15 -16.35 -14.17
C THR A 14 1.45 -17.31 -13.01
N GLU A 15 2.69 -17.77 -12.87
CA GLU A 15 3.11 -18.64 -11.77
C GLU A 15 4.53 -18.33 -11.32
N ILE A 16 4.78 -18.53 -10.02
CA ILE A 16 6.12 -18.55 -9.42
C ILE A 16 6.29 -19.90 -8.72
N LYS A 17 7.39 -20.59 -9.04
CA LYS A 17 7.81 -21.81 -8.34
C LYS A 17 9.14 -21.57 -7.64
N GLN A 18 9.26 -22.07 -6.41
CA GLN A 18 10.51 -22.07 -5.65
C GLN A 18 10.96 -23.49 -5.44
N ASN A 19 12.16 -23.83 -5.93
CA ASN A 19 12.70 -25.21 -5.92
C ASN A 19 11.69 -26.22 -6.50
N GLY A 20 11.02 -25.87 -7.61
CA GLY A 20 10.03 -26.68 -8.32
C GLY A 20 8.63 -26.72 -7.69
N LYS A 21 8.42 -26.15 -6.49
CA LYS A 21 7.12 -26.08 -5.82
C LYS A 21 6.42 -24.77 -6.15
N LEU A 22 5.14 -24.82 -6.57
CA LEU A 22 4.32 -23.65 -6.81
C LEU A 22 4.13 -22.85 -5.50
N THR A 23 4.51 -21.57 -5.52
CA THR A 23 4.37 -20.64 -4.40
C THR A 23 3.32 -19.58 -4.65
N ASN A 24 3.22 -19.07 -5.89
CA ASN A 24 2.24 -18.05 -6.24
C ASN A 24 1.62 -18.34 -7.60
N LYS A 25 0.36 -17.92 -7.77
CA LYS A 25 -0.36 -17.93 -9.04
C LYS A 25 -1.11 -16.61 -9.20
N TYR A 26 -1.13 -16.10 -10.44
CA TYR A 26 -1.79 -14.84 -10.81
C TYR A 26 -2.71 -15.04 -12.01
N VAL A 27 -3.84 -14.36 -11.99
CA VAL A 27 -4.81 -14.35 -13.09
C VAL A 27 -5.06 -12.91 -13.50
N TYR A 28 -5.01 -12.64 -14.79
CA TYR A 28 -5.23 -11.34 -15.38
C TYR A 28 -6.49 -11.33 -16.25
N ASP A 29 -7.03 -10.16 -16.48
CA ASP A 29 -8.10 -9.99 -17.45
C ASP A 29 -7.56 -9.63 -18.85
N SER A 30 -8.45 -9.28 -19.78
CA SER A 30 -8.10 -8.93 -21.16
C SER A 30 -7.36 -7.59 -21.30
N LEU A 31 -7.37 -6.74 -20.27
CA LEU A 31 -6.64 -5.46 -20.20
C LEU A 31 -5.30 -5.59 -19.47
N ASN A 32 -4.90 -6.82 -19.10
CA ASN A 32 -3.72 -7.14 -18.27
C ASN A 32 -3.81 -6.63 -16.83
N GLU A 33 -5.00 -6.39 -16.33
CA GLU A 33 -5.23 -6.06 -14.93
C GLU A 33 -5.21 -7.32 -14.07
N LEU A 34 -4.55 -7.29 -12.92
CA LEU A 34 -4.48 -8.41 -12.00
C LEU A 34 -5.83 -8.64 -11.33
N LYS A 35 -6.49 -9.77 -11.65
CA LYS A 35 -7.79 -10.14 -11.07
C LYS A 35 -7.70 -11.02 -9.85
N GLU A 36 -6.74 -11.94 -9.84
CA GLU A 36 -6.60 -12.92 -8.75
C GLU A 36 -5.13 -13.16 -8.42
N GLU A 37 -4.85 -13.25 -7.14
CA GLU A 37 -3.55 -13.62 -6.59
C GLU A 37 -3.74 -14.76 -5.59
N TYR A 38 -2.97 -15.82 -5.77
CA TYR A 38 -2.89 -16.96 -4.86
C TYR A 38 -1.48 -17.02 -4.27
N ASP A 39 -1.36 -16.91 -2.96
CA ASP A 39 -0.13 -17.15 -2.21
C ASP A 39 -0.26 -18.46 -1.42
N TYR A 40 0.34 -19.51 -1.96
CA TYR A 40 0.30 -20.85 -1.36
C TYR A 40 1.25 -21.00 -0.15
N VAL A 41 2.19 -20.07 0.03
CA VAL A 41 3.12 -20.04 1.16
C VAL A 41 2.42 -19.46 2.37
N ASN A 42 1.85 -18.26 2.22
CA ASN A 42 1.14 -17.56 3.28
C ASN A 42 -0.34 -17.94 3.37
N LYS A 43 -0.84 -18.76 2.42
CA LYS A 43 -2.19 -19.31 2.36
C LYS A 43 -3.28 -18.25 2.29
N PHE A 44 -3.13 -17.29 1.41
CA PHE A 44 -4.16 -16.32 1.10
C PHE A 44 -4.46 -16.24 -0.39
N TYR A 45 -5.66 -15.81 -0.69
CA TYR A 45 -6.16 -15.46 -2.00
C TYR A 45 -6.63 -14.02 -1.98
N ILE A 46 -6.28 -13.24 -2.99
CA ILE A 46 -6.79 -11.88 -3.18
C ILE A 46 -7.50 -11.81 -4.52
N ASN A 47 -8.70 -11.19 -4.49
CA ASN A 47 -9.47 -10.84 -5.67
C ASN A 47 -9.51 -9.33 -5.83
N TYR A 48 -9.33 -8.88 -7.08
CA TYR A 48 -9.35 -7.49 -7.49
C TYR A 48 -10.45 -7.27 -8.53
N SER A 49 -11.09 -6.12 -8.53
CA SER A 49 -11.95 -5.67 -9.63
C SER A 49 -11.74 -4.19 -9.90
N TYR A 50 -11.92 -3.82 -11.16
CA TYR A 50 -11.67 -2.48 -11.68
C TYR A 50 -12.91 -1.91 -12.35
N ASP A 51 -12.96 -0.59 -12.52
CA ASP A 51 -13.97 0.06 -13.35
C ASP A 51 -13.52 0.16 -14.83
N GLY A 52 -14.35 0.73 -15.70
CA GLY A 52 -14.01 0.90 -17.11
C GLY A 52 -12.91 1.93 -17.41
N ALA A 53 -12.37 2.59 -16.37
CA ALA A 53 -11.25 3.53 -16.42
C ALA A 53 -10.01 2.97 -15.68
N GLU A 54 -9.99 1.64 -15.44
CA GLU A 54 -8.88 0.92 -14.79
C GLU A 54 -8.65 1.31 -13.31
N ASN A 55 -9.62 1.98 -12.67
CA ASN A 55 -9.55 2.27 -11.24
C ASN A 55 -9.94 1.04 -10.42
N LEU A 56 -9.16 0.72 -9.39
CA LEU A 56 -9.44 -0.38 -8.48
C LEU A 56 -10.74 -0.14 -7.70
N GLN A 57 -11.76 -0.97 -7.92
CA GLN A 57 -13.04 -0.89 -7.21
C GLN A 57 -13.08 -1.75 -5.96
N ASN A 58 -12.49 -2.94 -6.03
CA ASN A 58 -12.49 -3.88 -4.90
C ASN A 58 -11.15 -4.59 -4.76
N LYS A 59 -10.77 -4.82 -3.52
CA LYS A 59 -9.68 -5.72 -3.13
C LYS A 59 -10.14 -6.54 -1.95
N TYR A 60 -10.35 -7.83 -2.15
CA TYR A 60 -10.81 -8.73 -1.11
C TYR A 60 -9.82 -9.87 -0.90
N GLU A 61 -9.62 -10.25 0.36
CA GLU A 61 -8.75 -11.34 0.79
C GLU A 61 -9.56 -12.45 1.44
N GLN A 62 -9.18 -13.70 1.17
CA GLN A 62 -9.69 -14.91 1.80
C GLN A 62 -8.53 -15.84 2.12
N VAL A 63 -8.74 -16.74 3.08
CA VAL A 63 -7.78 -17.81 3.35
C VAL A 63 -7.89 -18.86 2.25
N LEU A 64 -6.77 -19.43 1.82
CA LEU A 64 -6.75 -20.61 0.97
C LEU A 64 -6.94 -21.88 1.81
N ASP A 65 -7.82 -22.77 1.37
CA ASP A 65 -7.95 -24.11 1.94
C ASP A 65 -6.61 -24.85 1.85
N PRO A 66 -6.05 -25.34 2.96
CA PRO A 66 -4.72 -25.95 2.99
C PRO A 66 -4.60 -27.26 2.20
N ASN A 67 -5.72 -27.95 1.96
CA ASN A 67 -5.73 -29.24 1.25
C ASN A 67 -5.99 -29.10 -0.24
N TYR A 68 -6.85 -28.14 -0.61
CA TYR A 68 -7.37 -28.02 -1.97
C TYR A 68 -6.91 -26.75 -2.68
N GLY A 69 -6.39 -25.73 -1.95
CA GLY A 69 -5.82 -24.52 -2.54
C GLY A 69 -6.86 -23.59 -3.19
N TYR A 70 -8.14 -23.66 -2.82
CA TYR A 70 -9.19 -22.72 -3.25
C TYR A 70 -9.57 -21.76 -2.12
N PRO A 71 -10.10 -20.56 -2.45
CA PRO A 71 -10.53 -19.60 -1.45
C PRO A 71 -11.65 -20.13 -0.56
N THR A 72 -11.56 -19.90 0.73
CA THR A 72 -12.53 -20.34 1.73
C THR A 72 -12.68 -19.33 2.86
N GLY A 73 -13.77 -19.47 3.66
CA GLY A 73 -14.02 -18.59 4.79
C GLY A 73 -14.54 -17.21 4.42
N THR A 74 -14.45 -16.29 5.39
CA THR A 74 -14.96 -14.93 5.24
C THR A 74 -14.07 -14.11 4.30
N GLN A 75 -14.71 -13.39 3.39
CA GLN A 75 -14.06 -12.43 2.53
C GLN A 75 -13.88 -11.10 3.29
N ASN A 76 -12.63 -10.64 3.43
CA ASN A 76 -12.29 -9.38 4.05
C ASN A 76 -11.60 -8.47 3.03
N GLY A 77 -11.90 -7.17 3.07
CA GLY A 77 -11.25 -6.28 2.13
C GLY A 77 -11.83 -4.88 2.11
N ASN A 78 -11.56 -4.17 1.02
CA ASN A 78 -11.97 -2.80 0.86
C ASN A 78 -12.68 -2.59 -0.47
N THR A 79 -13.66 -1.67 -0.46
CA THR A 79 -14.29 -1.09 -1.64
C THR A 79 -13.78 0.33 -1.84
N TYR A 80 -13.66 0.75 -3.09
CA TYR A 80 -13.14 2.05 -3.49
C TYR A 80 -14.12 2.70 -4.47
N GLU A 81 -14.39 4.00 -4.30
CA GLU A 81 -15.31 4.74 -5.18
C GLU A 81 -14.63 5.99 -5.74
N TYR A 82 -14.90 6.29 -7.01
CA TYR A 82 -14.35 7.40 -7.79
C TYR A 82 -15.52 8.21 -8.36
N THR A 83 -16.08 9.11 -7.58
CA THR A 83 -17.30 9.86 -7.91
C THR A 83 -17.06 11.30 -8.33
N ASP A 84 -15.79 11.75 -8.40
CA ASP A 84 -15.44 13.08 -8.86
C ASP A 84 -15.59 13.17 -10.39
N THR A 85 -16.45 14.05 -10.87
CA THR A 85 -16.72 14.18 -12.31
C THR A 85 -15.65 14.92 -13.08
N SER A 86 -14.85 15.73 -12.39
CA SER A 86 -13.75 16.53 -12.97
C SER A 86 -12.40 15.82 -12.92
N TRP A 87 -12.24 14.93 -11.94
CA TRP A 87 -11.04 14.11 -11.78
C TRP A 87 -11.47 12.65 -11.53
N LYS A 88 -11.67 11.91 -12.59
CA LYS A 88 -12.28 10.57 -12.56
C LYS A 88 -11.47 9.53 -11.79
N ASP A 89 -10.16 9.68 -11.73
CA ASP A 89 -9.26 8.75 -11.01
C ASP A 89 -9.06 9.15 -9.54
N LYS A 90 -9.75 10.18 -9.07
CA LYS A 90 -9.68 10.62 -7.69
C LYS A 90 -10.51 9.71 -6.79
N LEU A 91 -9.83 8.99 -5.90
CA LEU A 91 -10.48 8.16 -4.90
C LEU A 91 -11.31 9.02 -3.96
N THR A 92 -12.63 8.85 -3.95
CA THR A 92 -13.55 9.67 -3.17
C THR A 92 -14.06 8.99 -1.91
N LYS A 93 -14.09 7.63 -1.90
CA LYS A 93 -14.48 6.87 -0.72
C LYS A 93 -13.72 5.55 -0.60
N VAL A 94 -13.57 5.10 0.63
CA VAL A 94 -13.14 3.73 0.98
C VAL A 94 -14.14 3.15 1.96
N ASN A 95 -14.68 1.97 1.67
CA ASN A 95 -15.70 1.29 2.48
C ASN A 95 -16.89 2.21 2.83
N GLY A 96 -17.34 3.01 1.85
CA GLY A 96 -18.42 3.98 2.02
C GLY A 96 -18.05 5.26 2.78
N SER A 97 -16.86 5.34 3.38
CA SER A 97 -16.38 6.55 4.09
C SER A 97 -15.74 7.53 3.13
N ASN A 98 -16.19 8.79 3.16
CA ASN A 98 -15.67 9.84 2.30
C ASN A 98 -14.21 10.18 2.62
N ILE A 99 -13.42 10.44 1.57
CA ILE A 99 -12.09 11.02 1.66
C ILE A 99 -12.21 12.51 1.31
N SER A 100 -11.76 13.38 2.21
CA SER A 100 -11.64 14.81 1.94
C SER A 100 -10.24 15.17 1.46
N TYR A 101 -10.16 16.23 0.65
CA TYR A 101 -8.90 16.70 0.04
C TYR A 101 -8.73 18.20 0.22
N ASP A 102 -7.50 18.69 0.30
CA ASP A 102 -7.20 20.10 0.21
C ASP A 102 -7.19 20.58 -1.27
N ALA A 103 -6.99 21.89 -1.47
CA ALA A 103 -6.95 22.49 -2.80
C ALA A 103 -5.76 22.03 -3.67
N ASN A 104 -4.75 21.39 -3.09
CA ASN A 104 -3.61 20.83 -3.81
C ASN A 104 -3.80 19.36 -4.17
N GLY A 105 -4.95 18.75 -3.79
CA GLY A 105 -5.25 17.34 -3.98
C GLY A 105 -4.62 16.41 -2.94
N ASN A 106 -4.15 16.93 -1.81
CA ASN A 106 -3.67 16.08 -0.73
C ASN A 106 -4.86 15.57 0.10
N PRO A 107 -4.93 14.27 0.45
CA PRO A 107 -5.99 13.75 1.31
C PRO A 107 -5.89 14.35 2.71
N LEU A 108 -7.02 14.81 3.26
CA LEU A 108 -7.13 15.28 4.64
C LEU A 108 -7.69 14.21 5.58
N SER A 109 -8.35 13.19 4.99
CA SER A 109 -8.89 12.04 5.72
C SER A 109 -8.72 10.75 4.91
N TYR A 110 -8.79 9.61 5.59
CA TYR A 110 -8.77 8.29 4.99
C TYR A 110 -9.57 7.31 5.89
N ARG A 111 -9.63 6.03 5.51
CA ARG A 111 -10.31 4.98 6.27
C ARG A 111 -9.87 4.96 7.75
N ASP A 112 -10.66 4.34 8.60
CA ASP A 112 -10.36 4.06 10.01
C ASP A 112 -10.11 5.35 10.84
N GLY A 113 -10.75 6.46 10.45
CA GLY A 113 -10.63 7.75 11.14
C GLY A 113 -9.26 8.42 11.00
N MET A 114 -8.44 8.00 10.04
CA MET A 114 -7.18 8.68 9.76
C MET A 114 -7.40 10.11 9.32
N SER A 115 -6.59 11.02 9.84
CA SER A 115 -6.49 12.41 9.38
C SER A 115 -5.05 12.78 9.09
N PHE A 116 -4.86 13.71 8.15
CA PHE A 116 -3.56 14.14 7.66
C PHE A 116 -3.45 15.67 7.70
N GLU A 117 -2.28 16.16 8.10
CA GLU A 117 -1.92 17.57 7.97
C GLU A 117 -0.73 17.72 7.04
N TRP A 118 -0.83 18.67 6.12
CA TRP A 118 0.16 18.95 5.11
C TRP A 118 0.74 20.35 5.28
N GLU A 119 2.02 20.53 4.98
CA GLU A 119 2.68 21.82 4.91
C GLU A 119 3.39 21.98 3.56
N ASN A 120 3.72 23.22 3.22
CA ASN A 120 4.44 23.53 1.97
C ASN A 120 3.86 22.82 0.73
N ARG A 121 2.52 22.77 0.63
CA ARG A 121 1.68 22.17 -0.41
C ARG A 121 1.59 20.64 -0.37
N ARG A 122 2.70 19.90 -0.23
CA ARG A 122 2.71 18.42 -0.35
C ARG A 122 3.59 17.70 0.67
N ILE A 123 4.06 18.39 1.69
CA ILE A 123 4.87 17.78 2.75
C ILE A 123 3.96 17.30 3.86
N LEU A 124 3.90 15.99 4.08
CA LEU A 124 3.07 15.40 5.12
C LEU A 124 3.70 15.67 6.50
N LYS A 125 3.00 16.43 7.32
CA LYS A 125 3.45 16.86 8.65
C LYS A 125 2.97 15.94 9.76
N ASN A 126 1.66 15.67 9.78
CA ASN A 126 1.03 14.83 10.81
C ASN A 126 0.11 13.78 10.20
N ILE A 127 0.06 12.62 10.87
CA ILE A 127 -0.96 11.60 10.69
C ILE A 127 -1.55 11.33 12.07
N THR A 128 -2.86 11.38 12.18
CA THR A 128 -3.57 10.99 13.41
C THR A 128 -4.52 9.84 13.08
N THR A 129 -4.55 8.83 13.95
CA THR A 129 -5.52 7.72 13.94
C THR A 129 -6.24 7.69 15.28
N SER A 130 -7.15 6.75 15.48
CA SER A 130 -7.84 6.56 16.76
C SER A 130 -6.88 6.26 17.93
N ASP A 131 -5.73 5.64 17.65
CA ASP A 131 -4.80 5.10 18.62
C ASP A 131 -3.35 5.60 18.48
N LYS A 132 -3.03 6.34 17.41
CA LYS A 132 -1.67 6.78 17.13
C LYS A 132 -1.58 8.21 16.61
N SER A 133 -0.49 8.88 16.97
CA SER A 133 -0.08 10.16 16.41
C SER A 133 1.32 10.04 15.81
N VAL A 134 1.45 10.42 14.55
CA VAL A 134 2.74 10.44 13.85
C VAL A 134 3.04 11.86 13.40
N GLN A 135 4.18 12.39 13.83
CA GLN A 135 4.66 13.71 13.44
C GLN A 135 5.96 13.58 12.65
N MET A 136 6.12 14.40 11.64
CA MET A 136 7.31 14.41 10.80
C MET A 136 7.85 15.84 10.68
N SER A 137 9.17 15.98 10.66
CA SER A 137 9.84 17.23 10.36
C SER A 137 10.88 17.05 9.25
N TYR A 138 11.08 18.13 8.50
CA TYR A 138 11.87 18.12 7.29
C TYR A 138 12.86 19.29 7.28
N ASP A 139 13.94 19.15 6.52
CA ASP A 139 14.81 20.27 6.21
C ASP A 139 14.21 21.19 5.13
N SER A 140 14.90 22.27 4.80
CA SER A 140 14.48 23.24 3.78
C SER A 140 14.37 22.63 2.36
N ASN A 141 14.94 21.47 2.11
CA ASN A 141 14.91 20.76 0.84
C ASN A 141 13.80 19.68 0.80
N GLY A 142 12.98 19.58 1.85
CA GLY A 142 11.91 18.57 1.98
C GLY A 142 12.39 17.18 2.37
N LYS A 143 13.63 17.04 2.88
CA LYS A 143 14.17 15.78 3.37
C LYS A 143 13.76 15.56 4.81
N ARG A 144 13.18 14.37 5.14
CA ARG A 144 12.73 14.08 6.49
C ARG A 144 13.88 13.92 7.47
N MET A 145 13.94 14.79 8.47
CA MET A 145 14.96 14.79 9.51
C MET A 145 14.53 14.05 10.78
N GLN A 146 13.21 14.02 11.04
CA GLN A 146 12.69 13.33 12.23
C GLN A 146 11.29 12.75 11.94
N LYS A 147 10.99 11.61 12.54
CA LYS A 147 9.65 11.04 12.69
C LYS A 147 9.40 10.75 14.16
N SER A 148 8.28 11.19 14.70
CA SER A 148 7.81 10.84 16.04
C SER A 148 6.56 9.99 15.94
N VAL A 149 6.50 8.88 16.65
CA VAL A 149 5.30 8.03 16.79
C VAL A 149 4.96 8.00 18.27
N ASP A 150 3.81 8.56 18.65
CA ASP A 150 3.35 8.67 20.03
C ASP A 150 4.41 9.28 20.97
N GLY A 151 5.13 10.29 20.48
CA GLY A 151 6.21 10.96 21.20
C GLY A 151 7.59 10.28 21.07
N VAL A 152 7.67 9.03 20.59
CA VAL A 152 8.95 8.34 20.39
C VAL A 152 9.60 8.80 19.08
N LYS A 153 10.73 9.48 19.19
CA LYS A 153 11.42 10.12 18.06
C LYS A 153 12.42 9.18 17.40
N THR A 154 12.43 9.20 16.05
CA THR A 154 13.49 8.63 15.21
C THR A 154 14.10 9.76 14.40
N ASN A 155 15.40 9.97 14.52
CA ASN A 155 16.15 10.95 13.76
C ASN A 155 16.84 10.28 12.56
N TYR A 156 16.88 11.00 11.44
CA TYR A 156 17.43 10.55 10.16
C TYR A 156 18.70 11.37 9.87
N TYR A 157 19.81 10.70 9.59
CA TYR A 157 21.08 11.32 9.28
C TYR A 157 21.51 10.98 7.87
N TYR A 158 21.99 11.97 7.15
CA TYR A 158 22.35 11.83 5.74
C TYR A 158 23.77 12.33 5.49
N ASP A 159 24.46 11.75 4.51
CA ASP A 159 25.74 12.23 4.03
C ASP A 159 25.60 13.47 3.13
N SER A 160 26.73 14.01 2.64
CA SER A 160 26.76 15.14 1.70
C SER A 160 26.11 14.83 0.35
N ASN A 161 26.02 13.55 -0.04
CA ASN A 161 25.40 13.08 -1.28
C ASN A 161 23.89 12.79 -1.07
N LYS A 162 23.36 13.10 0.13
CA LYS A 162 21.96 12.90 0.50
C LYS A 162 21.56 11.42 0.68
N ASN A 163 22.49 10.49 0.84
CA ASN A 163 22.20 9.11 1.19
C ASN A 163 21.90 9.01 2.70
N LEU A 164 20.92 8.21 3.08
CA LEU A 164 20.66 7.92 4.48
C LEU A 164 21.80 7.06 5.04
N ILE A 165 22.46 7.54 6.10
CA ILE A 165 23.60 6.85 6.72
C ILE A 165 23.30 6.33 8.12
N ALA A 166 22.31 6.92 8.82
CA ALA A 166 21.93 6.42 10.13
C ALA A 166 20.50 6.77 10.49
N LEU A 167 19.90 5.89 11.32
CA LEU A 167 18.65 6.13 12.05
C LEU A 167 18.95 6.02 13.55
N VAL A 168 18.51 7.00 14.34
CA VAL A 168 18.64 6.98 15.80
C VAL A 168 17.26 7.05 16.43
N LYS A 169 16.90 6.03 17.23
CA LYS A 169 15.64 5.95 17.97
C LYS A 169 15.93 5.64 19.44
N GLY A 170 15.76 6.63 20.31
CA GLY A 170 16.19 6.50 21.71
C GLY A 170 17.70 6.22 21.79
N ASN A 171 18.08 5.09 22.39
CA ASN A 171 19.47 4.62 22.49
C ASN A 171 19.90 3.69 21.32
N ASP A 172 18.98 3.34 20.44
CA ASP A 172 19.25 2.44 19.33
C ASP A 172 19.74 3.21 18.11
N THR A 173 20.79 2.72 17.47
CA THR A 173 21.35 3.28 16.23
C THR A 173 21.47 2.19 15.19
N LEU A 174 20.88 2.43 14.01
CA LEU A 174 21.05 1.62 12.82
C LEU A 174 21.91 2.41 11.82
N LEU A 175 23.01 1.84 11.37
CA LEU A 175 23.91 2.39 10.34
C LEU A 175 23.69 1.66 9.01
N PHE A 176 23.87 2.39 7.87
CA PHE A 176 23.73 1.88 6.50
C PHE A 176 25.05 2.02 5.73
#